data_f743ceb9f8afee3a67c92a8cf039d6b4
#
_entry.id   f743ceb9f8afee3a67c92a8cf039d6b4
#
_cell.length_a   1.000
_cell.length_b   1.000
_cell.length_c   1.000
_cell.angle_alpha   90.00
_cell.angle_beta   90.00
_cell.angle_gamma   90.00
#
_symmetry.space_group_name_H-M   'P 1'
#
loop_
_entity.id
_entity.type
_entity.pdbx_description
1 polymer ?
#
loop_
_entity_poly.entity_id
_entity_poly.type
_entity_poly.pdbx_seq_one_letter_code
_entity_poly.pdbx_strand_id
1 'polypeptide(L)'
;LKVVFLYLAQFHQVLHTFPIAMEMARSSPDIEVHLAAATPVHLAYMRELSSLYPDAKVSYDLLYLPAPVRRWMRATQRSVSPKKLTLLLNLRYLRGFDGIVVPERTSLFLRKFDMRGTRLIWTGHGAGDRGSGFTANVGQFDFVLLPGEKLARRHKQLENVSDDGYGIGGYAKFDLVEKLAASRPPLFDNGRKTVVYNPHFWPSLSSWHRIGFNVLDFFAESREYNLIFAPHLRLFDPPRAEKYAPFEKYRGFDHMKIDLGSTNSIDMTYTLDADIYLGDVSSQIAEFMLRPRPAVFLNTLHVDWRDDPNYRFWQLGVVTDGVEGLRKALAVAVETHPAFEEKQRAYFEETYQLRPGEPSAPRGAAVIADYLRRQGKNAPAASAR
;
A
#
# COMPACT_ATOMS: atom_id res chain seq x y z
N LEU A 1 22.48 4.72 16.73
CA LEU A 1 21.19 4.05 16.83
C LEU A 1 21.09 2.91 15.82
N LYS A 2 20.26 1.87 16.14
CA LYS A 2 19.96 0.75 15.24
C LYS A 2 18.48 0.70 14.96
N VAL A 3 18.10 0.68 13.68
CA VAL A 3 16.70 0.66 13.26
C VAL A 3 16.46 -0.49 12.30
N VAL A 4 15.40 -1.28 12.53
CA VAL A 4 14.97 -2.32 11.61
C VAL A 4 13.64 -1.98 10.96
N PHE A 5 13.58 -2.05 9.64
CA PHE A 5 12.36 -2.04 8.86
C PHE A 5 11.92 -3.49 8.63
N LEU A 6 10.74 -3.83 9.16
CA LEU A 6 10.31 -5.21 9.30
C LEU A 6 9.19 -5.58 8.31
N TYR A 7 9.42 -6.57 7.46
CA TYR A 7 8.52 -6.99 6.40
C TYR A 7 7.99 -8.41 6.63
N LEU A 8 6.77 -8.49 7.19
CA LEU A 8 6.10 -9.75 7.57
C LEU A 8 4.86 -10.07 6.74
N ALA A 9 4.43 -9.15 5.88
CA ALA A 9 3.19 -9.25 5.14
C ALA A 9 3.40 -9.32 3.62
N GLN A 10 2.42 -8.92 2.85
CA GLN A 10 2.45 -8.97 1.38
C GLN A 10 3.47 -7.96 0.80
N PHE A 11 3.97 -8.26 -0.40
CA PHE A 11 4.98 -7.48 -1.12
C PHE A 11 4.67 -5.99 -1.27
N HIS A 12 3.40 -5.63 -1.50
CA HIS A 12 3.02 -4.23 -1.67
C HIS A 12 3.44 -3.35 -0.49
N GLN A 13 3.54 -3.93 0.72
CA GLN A 13 3.95 -3.19 1.91
C GLN A 13 5.42 -2.77 1.88
N VAL A 14 6.27 -3.45 1.12
CA VAL A 14 7.67 -3.07 0.92
C VAL A 14 7.75 -1.67 0.31
N LEU A 15 6.95 -1.38 -0.71
CA LEU A 15 6.99 -0.13 -1.46
C LEU A 15 6.67 1.11 -0.62
N HIS A 16 5.96 0.95 0.50
CA HIS A 16 5.59 2.07 1.36
C HIS A 16 6.69 2.51 2.32
N THR A 17 7.57 1.60 2.74
CA THR A 17 8.57 1.88 3.79
C THR A 17 10.00 1.70 3.32
N PHE A 18 10.23 0.91 2.29
CA PHE A 18 11.57 0.69 1.73
C PHE A 18 12.26 2.00 1.31
N PRO A 19 11.61 2.95 0.59
CA PRO A 19 12.24 4.22 0.26
C PRO A 19 12.65 5.02 1.49
N ILE A 20 11.86 4.98 2.57
CA ILE A 20 12.18 5.64 3.85
C ILE A 20 13.44 5.03 4.45
N ALA A 21 13.57 3.69 4.43
CA ALA A 21 14.75 3.00 4.94
C ALA A 21 16.02 3.38 4.16
N MET A 22 15.93 3.41 2.83
CA MET A 22 17.05 3.76 1.96
C MET A 22 17.49 5.21 2.17
N GLU A 23 16.55 6.14 2.27
CA GLU A 23 16.85 7.55 2.53
C GLU A 23 17.37 7.77 3.95
N MET A 24 16.89 7.02 4.95
CA MET A 24 17.45 7.05 6.32
C MET A 24 18.91 6.59 6.32
N ALA A 25 19.23 5.49 5.66
CA ALA A 25 20.59 5.00 5.55
C ALA A 25 21.55 5.98 4.84
N ARG A 26 21.03 6.73 3.86
CA ARG A 26 21.79 7.73 3.11
C ARG A 26 22.02 9.03 3.92
N SER A 27 20.98 9.50 4.64
CA SER A 27 20.98 10.84 5.27
C SER A 27 21.29 10.83 6.76
N SER A 28 21.33 9.68 7.43
CA SER A 28 21.56 9.56 8.88
C SER A 28 22.67 8.56 9.18
N PRO A 29 23.95 8.95 9.03
CA PRO A 29 25.10 8.05 9.23
C PRO A 29 25.26 7.54 10.67
N ASP A 30 24.62 8.18 11.63
CA ASP A 30 24.53 7.77 13.04
C ASP A 30 23.49 6.65 13.28
N ILE A 31 22.76 6.25 12.25
CA ILE A 31 21.72 5.20 12.31
C ILE A 31 22.11 4.01 11.43
N GLU A 32 22.33 2.86 12.05
CA GLU A 32 22.49 1.58 11.35
C GLU A 32 21.12 1.05 10.92
N VAL A 33 20.89 0.92 9.62
CA VAL A 33 19.58 0.54 9.04
C VAL A 33 19.59 -0.90 8.60
N HIS A 34 18.62 -1.67 9.08
CA HIS A 34 18.38 -3.06 8.73
C HIS A 34 17.04 -3.25 8.01
N LEU A 35 17.02 -4.09 6.98
CA LEU A 35 15.84 -4.54 6.26
C LEU A 35 15.62 -6.02 6.58
N ALA A 36 14.66 -6.33 7.44
CA ALA A 36 14.41 -7.69 7.89
C ALA A 36 13.12 -8.25 7.28
N ALA A 37 13.19 -9.44 6.70
CA ALA A 37 12.04 -10.10 6.09
C ALA A 37 11.91 -11.56 6.50
N ALA A 38 10.66 -12.04 6.49
CA ALA A 38 10.34 -13.42 6.84
C ALA A 38 10.61 -14.42 5.70
N THR A 39 10.83 -13.97 4.47
CA THR A 39 11.06 -14.86 3.32
C THR A 39 12.22 -14.38 2.43
N PRO A 40 12.96 -15.29 1.80
CA PRO A 40 14.04 -14.94 0.87
C PRO A 40 13.55 -14.12 -0.33
N VAL A 41 12.28 -14.32 -0.76
CA VAL A 41 11.69 -13.63 -1.90
C VAL A 41 11.53 -12.14 -1.61
N HIS A 42 11.10 -11.76 -0.39
CA HIS A 42 11.07 -10.36 0.03
C HIS A 42 12.47 -9.72 0.02
N LEU A 43 13.49 -10.45 0.51
CA LEU A 43 14.87 -9.93 0.48
C LEU A 43 15.40 -9.76 -0.95
N ALA A 44 15.10 -10.70 -1.84
CA ALA A 44 15.49 -10.60 -3.25
C ALA A 44 14.85 -9.37 -3.90
N TYR A 45 13.56 -9.16 -3.67
CA TYR A 45 12.84 -7.98 -4.18
C TYR A 45 13.42 -6.66 -3.64
N MET A 46 13.72 -6.59 -2.34
CA MET A 46 14.34 -5.39 -1.77
C MET A 46 15.75 -5.14 -2.32
N ARG A 47 16.54 -6.19 -2.60
CA ARG A 47 17.85 -6.04 -3.24
C ARG A 47 17.75 -5.55 -4.69
N GLU A 48 16.75 -6.01 -5.43
CA GLU A 48 16.45 -5.50 -6.77
C GLU A 48 16.14 -4.00 -6.72
N LEU A 49 15.23 -3.59 -5.83
CA LEU A 49 14.88 -2.17 -5.65
C LEU A 49 16.06 -1.32 -5.17
N SER A 50 17.02 -1.89 -4.44
CA SER A 50 18.18 -1.14 -3.92
C SER A 50 19.12 -0.62 -5.01
N SER A 51 19.05 -1.16 -6.21
CA SER A 51 19.76 -0.61 -7.38
C SER A 51 19.38 0.84 -7.69
N LEU A 52 18.18 1.28 -7.27
CA LEU A 52 17.71 2.66 -7.39
C LEU A 52 18.29 3.60 -6.33
N TYR A 53 19.06 3.06 -5.37
CA TYR A 53 19.63 3.79 -4.22
C TYR A 53 21.10 3.38 -3.99
N PRO A 54 22.02 3.64 -4.93
CA PRO A 54 23.39 3.09 -4.91
C PRO A 54 24.19 3.54 -3.66
N ASP A 55 23.89 4.71 -3.10
CA ASP A 55 24.61 5.29 -1.95
C ASP A 55 24.06 4.86 -0.59
N ALA A 56 22.94 4.11 -0.55
CA ALA A 56 22.34 3.67 0.70
C ALA A 56 22.97 2.36 1.19
N LYS A 57 23.56 2.41 2.39
CA LYS A 57 24.17 1.24 3.04
C LYS A 57 23.21 0.64 4.05
N VAL A 58 22.65 -0.52 3.76
CA VAL A 58 21.69 -1.23 4.62
C VAL A 58 22.08 -2.69 4.80
N SER A 59 21.70 -3.27 5.93
CA SER A 59 21.81 -4.70 6.20
C SER A 59 20.53 -5.44 5.79
N TYR A 60 20.67 -6.65 5.22
CA TYR A 60 19.55 -7.49 4.79
C TYR A 60 19.47 -8.72 5.66
N ASP A 61 18.44 -8.85 6.47
CA ASP A 61 18.30 -9.91 7.45
C ASP A 61 17.13 -10.85 7.14
N LEU A 62 17.43 -12.14 7.04
CA LEU A 62 16.39 -13.17 6.93
C LEU A 62 15.98 -13.60 8.34
N LEU A 63 14.74 -13.37 8.71
CA LEU A 63 14.20 -13.81 9.98
C LEU A 63 14.15 -15.33 10.08
N TYR A 64 14.47 -15.83 11.25
CA TYR A 64 14.47 -17.26 11.50
C TYR A 64 13.04 -17.83 11.46
N LEU A 65 12.90 -18.92 10.71
CA LEU A 65 11.74 -19.80 10.70
C LEU A 65 12.22 -21.26 10.68
N PRO A 66 11.61 -22.17 11.45
CA PRO A 66 11.95 -23.61 11.43
C PRO A 66 11.77 -24.22 10.04
N ALA A 67 12.60 -25.19 9.69
CA ALA A 67 12.56 -25.88 8.40
C ALA A 67 11.17 -26.47 8.06
N PRO A 68 10.43 -27.09 9.00
CA PRO A 68 9.07 -27.57 8.72
C PRO A 68 8.11 -26.47 8.30
N VAL A 69 8.18 -25.28 8.96
CA VAL A 69 7.34 -24.12 8.61
C VAL A 69 7.68 -23.62 7.21
N ARG A 70 8.96 -23.48 6.88
CA ARG A 70 9.40 -23.08 5.54
C ARG A 70 8.96 -24.07 4.46
N ARG A 71 9.03 -25.38 4.75
CA ARG A 71 8.56 -26.46 3.83
C ARG A 71 7.05 -26.36 3.61
N TRP A 72 6.28 -26.17 4.67
CA TRP A 72 4.85 -25.98 4.60
C TRP A 72 4.47 -24.74 3.78
N MET A 73 5.13 -23.60 4.01
CA MET A 73 4.90 -22.38 3.23
C MET A 73 5.14 -22.62 1.73
N ARG A 74 6.23 -23.31 1.37
CA ARG A 74 6.52 -23.65 -0.03
C ARG A 74 5.46 -24.59 -0.63
N ALA A 75 5.11 -25.65 0.08
CA ALA A 75 4.11 -26.62 -0.37
C ALA A 75 2.72 -26.00 -0.56
N THR A 76 2.38 -24.96 0.20
CA THR A 76 1.11 -24.24 0.13
C THR A 76 1.18 -22.93 -0.66
N GLN A 77 2.32 -22.62 -1.28
CA GLN A 77 2.60 -21.40 -2.05
C GLN A 77 2.27 -20.10 -1.28
N ARG A 78 2.44 -20.12 0.05
CA ARG A 78 2.16 -18.94 0.88
C ARG A 78 3.29 -17.93 0.78
N SER A 79 2.95 -16.72 0.39
CA SER A 79 3.87 -15.57 0.34
C SER A 79 4.10 -14.93 1.72
N VAL A 80 3.17 -15.14 2.67
CA VAL A 80 3.20 -14.54 4.01
C VAL A 80 3.43 -15.61 5.07
N SER A 81 4.43 -15.37 5.94
CA SER A 81 4.76 -16.25 7.06
C SER A 81 3.70 -16.19 8.17
N PRO A 82 3.64 -17.18 9.09
CA PRO A 82 2.88 -17.09 10.32
C PRO A 82 3.44 -15.96 11.20
N LYS A 83 2.96 -14.71 11.01
CA LYS A 83 3.53 -13.47 11.55
C LYS A 83 3.86 -13.53 13.04
N LYS A 84 2.89 -13.94 13.87
CA LYS A 84 3.10 -14.02 15.35
C LYS A 84 4.20 -15.01 15.73
N LEU A 85 4.26 -16.16 15.06
CA LEU A 85 5.32 -17.15 15.27
C LEU A 85 6.67 -16.58 14.83
N THR A 86 6.72 -15.92 13.68
CA THR A 86 7.96 -15.27 13.18
C THR A 86 8.46 -14.25 14.21
N LEU A 87 7.59 -13.38 14.73
CA LEU A 87 7.95 -12.39 15.75
C LEU A 87 8.48 -13.06 17.02
N LEU A 88 7.77 -14.09 17.51
CA LEU A 88 8.16 -14.81 18.73
C LEU A 88 9.56 -15.45 18.61
N LEU A 89 9.83 -16.11 17.49
CA LEU A 89 11.10 -16.80 17.28
C LEU A 89 12.28 -15.84 17.07
N ASN A 90 12.02 -14.58 16.76
CA ASN A 90 13.05 -13.57 16.52
C ASN A 90 13.09 -12.48 17.61
N LEU A 91 12.49 -12.68 18.77
CA LEU A 91 12.49 -11.71 19.86
C LEU A 91 13.88 -11.25 20.28
N ARG A 92 14.86 -12.18 20.37
CA ARG A 92 16.24 -11.84 20.72
C ARG A 92 16.88 -10.90 19.70
N TYR A 93 16.66 -11.15 18.41
CA TYR A 93 17.13 -10.30 17.31
C TYR A 93 16.48 -8.91 17.39
N LEU A 94 15.14 -8.88 17.52
CA LEU A 94 14.36 -7.64 17.53
C LEU A 94 14.67 -6.73 18.73
N ARG A 95 15.05 -7.30 19.88
CA ARG A 95 15.50 -6.55 21.08
C ARG A 95 16.85 -5.83 20.90
N GLY A 96 17.57 -6.12 19.84
CA GLY A 96 18.83 -5.47 19.50
C GLY A 96 18.67 -4.10 18.81
N PHE A 97 17.44 -3.63 18.58
CA PHE A 97 17.16 -2.40 17.87
C PHE A 97 16.54 -1.33 18.77
N ASP A 98 16.90 -0.07 18.53
CA ASP A 98 16.30 1.10 19.18
C ASP A 98 14.91 1.38 18.60
N GLY A 99 14.70 1.11 17.28
CA GLY A 99 13.45 1.27 16.59
C GLY A 99 13.09 0.10 15.65
N ILE A 100 11.82 -0.30 15.67
CA ILE A 100 11.24 -1.26 14.71
C ILE A 100 10.17 -0.52 13.93
N VAL A 101 10.42 -0.30 12.63
CA VAL A 101 9.49 0.38 11.71
C VAL A 101 8.68 -0.67 10.96
N VAL A 102 7.35 -0.55 11.00
CA VAL A 102 6.44 -1.54 10.40
C VAL A 102 5.30 -0.90 9.62
N PRO A 103 4.95 -1.44 8.44
CA PRO A 103 3.77 -1.00 7.70
C PRO A 103 2.47 -1.69 8.16
N GLU A 104 2.56 -2.68 9.06
CA GLU A 104 1.43 -3.51 9.48
C GLU A 104 1.25 -3.52 11.01
N ARG A 105 0.07 -3.94 11.49
CA ARG A 105 -0.27 -3.85 12.92
C ARG A 105 -0.07 -5.13 13.72
N THR A 106 0.20 -6.27 13.06
CA THR A 106 0.43 -7.54 13.76
C THR A 106 1.65 -7.47 14.69
N SER A 107 2.59 -6.59 14.38
CA SER A 107 3.81 -6.34 15.18
C SER A 107 3.51 -5.79 16.58
N LEU A 108 2.31 -5.28 16.84
CA LEU A 108 1.83 -5.00 18.22
C LEU A 108 1.84 -6.23 19.13
N PHE A 109 1.89 -7.43 18.56
CA PHE A 109 2.12 -8.65 19.32
C PHE A 109 3.40 -8.58 20.17
N LEU A 110 4.40 -7.80 19.76
CA LEU A 110 5.65 -7.57 20.51
C LEU A 110 5.39 -6.87 21.86
N ARG A 111 4.29 -6.12 22.01
CA ARG A 111 3.91 -5.47 23.28
C ARG A 111 3.63 -6.45 24.42
N LYS A 112 3.42 -7.73 24.11
CA LYS A 112 3.26 -8.79 25.10
C LYS A 112 4.57 -9.23 25.76
N PHE A 113 5.71 -8.72 25.27
CA PHE A 113 7.04 -9.09 25.70
C PHE A 113 7.80 -7.85 26.13
N ASP A 114 8.75 -8.01 27.06
CA ASP A 114 9.70 -6.95 27.37
C ASP A 114 10.61 -6.71 26.16
N MET A 115 10.47 -5.54 25.51
CA MET A 115 11.26 -5.14 24.35
C MET A 115 12.46 -4.24 24.70
N ARG A 116 12.78 -4.11 25.99
CA ARG A 116 14.00 -3.39 26.48
C ARG A 116 14.13 -1.96 25.91
N GLY A 117 13.03 -1.23 25.83
CA GLY A 117 13.02 0.15 25.34
C GLY A 117 12.95 0.32 23.82
N THR A 118 12.95 -0.77 23.06
CA THR A 118 12.73 -0.72 21.60
C THR A 118 11.42 -0.02 21.26
N ARG A 119 11.47 1.00 20.39
CA ARG A 119 10.29 1.75 19.94
C ARG A 119 9.62 1.08 18.75
N LEU A 120 8.32 0.89 18.81
CA LEU A 120 7.50 0.41 17.70
C LEU A 120 6.93 1.60 16.93
N ILE A 121 7.28 1.71 15.65
CA ILE A 121 6.90 2.82 14.77
C ILE A 121 6.03 2.26 13.65
N TRP A 122 4.82 2.79 13.49
CA TRP A 122 3.93 2.38 12.42
C TRP A 122 3.86 3.43 11.31
N THR A 123 3.91 2.99 10.06
CA THR A 123 3.84 3.87 8.89
C THR A 123 2.57 3.66 8.06
N GLY A 124 1.82 2.58 8.34
CA GLY A 124 0.74 2.16 7.47
C GLY A 124 1.19 1.66 6.10
N HIS A 125 0.23 1.32 5.24
CA HIS A 125 0.47 0.88 3.87
C HIS A 125 -0.71 1.23 2.96
N GLY A 126 -1.25 2.43 3.11
CA GLY A 126 -2.34 2.99 2.34
C GLY A 126 -2.90 4.23 3.02
N ALA A 127 -3.65 5.03 2.26
CA ALA A 127 -4.23 6.28 2.73
C ALA A 127 -5.75 6.37 2.45
N GLY A 128 -6.43 5.22 2.49
CA GLY A 128 -7.88 5.14 2.27
C GLY A 128 -8.71 5.67 3.43
N ASP A 129 -9.99 5.96 3.16
CA ASP A 129 -10.92 6.55 4.14
C ASP A 129 -11.62 5.54 5.04
N ARG A 130 -11.46 4.23 4.79
CA ARG A 130 -12.19 3.19 5.53
C ARG A 130 -11.80 3.10 7.00
N GLY A 131 -12.82 2.90 7.86
CA GLY A 131 -12.67 2.75 9.30
C GLY A 131 -11.68 1.67 9.74
N SER A 132 -11.46 0.63 8.92
CA SER A 132 -10.46 -0.42 9.20
C SER A 132 -9.01 0.11 9.31
N GLY A 133 -8.71 1.27 8.75
CA GLY A 133 -7.43 1.97 8.91
C GLY A 133 -7.28 2.68 10.25
N PHE A 134 -8.39 3.01 10.91
CA PHE A 134 -8.45 3.91 12.06
C PHE A 134 -8.86 3.22 13.37
N THR A 135 -8.46 1.98 13.56
CA THR A 135 -8.77 1.21 14.78
C THR A 135 -7.92 1.69 15.97
N ALA A 136 -8.51 1.65 17.19
CA ALA A 136 -7.87 2.12 18.43
C ALA A 136 -6.50 1.48 18.74
N ASN A 137 -6.20 0.31 18.18
CA ASN A 137 -4.90 -0.31 18.41
C ASN A 137 -3.71 0.43 17.77
N VAL A 138 -3.95 1.42 16.89
CA VAL A 138 -2.90 2.30 16.37
C VAL A 138 -2.25 3.09 17.51
N GLY A 139 -3.01 3.50 18.52
CA GLY A 139 -2.50 4.18 19.71
C GLY A 139 -1.55 3.35 20.58
N GLN A 140 -1.39 2.05 20.29
CA GLN A 140 -0.41 1.20 20.98
C GLN A 140 1.00 1.28 20.36
N PHE A 141 1.20 1.96 19.23
CA PHE A 141 2.53 2.26 18.72
C PHE A 141 3.14 3.45 19.48
N ASP A 142 4.47 3.47 19.60
CA ASP A 142 5.17 4.59 20.22
C ASP A 142 5.17 5.83 19.33
N PHE A 143 5.11 5.61 18.01
CA PHE A 143 5.06 6.67 17.02
C PHE A 143 4.37 6.22 15.75
N VAL A 144 3.66 7.14 15.10
CA VAL A 144 2.93 6.90 13.85
C VAL A 144 3.38 7.89 12.79
N LEU A 145 3.93 7.39 11.67
CA LEU A 145 4.23 8.21 10.50
C LEU A 145 3.03 8.22 9.56
N LEU A 146 2.45 9.38 9.33
CA LEU A 146 1.24 9.55 8.52
C LEU A 146 1.56 10.24 7.18
N PRO A 147 0.79 9.93 6.11
CA PRO A 147 1.01 10.54 4.80
C PRO A 147 0.55 11.99 4.69
N GLY A 148 -0.44 12.40 5.48
CA GLY A 148 -0.99 13.76 5.43
C GLY A 148 -1.97 14.09 6.54
N GLU A 149 -2.39 15.34 6.59
CA GLU A 149 -3.24 15.92 7.64
C GLU A 149 -4.64 15.28 7.72
N LYS A 150 -5.19 14.80 6.61
CA LYS A 150 -6.50 14.12 6.63
C LYS A 150 -6.50 12.93 7.58
N LEU A 151 -5.46 12.09 7.50
CA LEU A 151 -5.33 10.93 8.36
C LEU A 151 -4.99 11.34 9.80
N ALA A 152 -4.15 12.34 9.98
CA ALA A 152 -3.78 12.86 11.29
C ALA A 152 -5.01 13.38 12.05
N ARG A 153 -5.83 14.23 11.43
CA ARG A 153 -7.08 14.73 12.03
C ARG A 153 -8.02 13.60 12.45
N ARG A 154 -8.20 12.60 11.57
CA ARG A 154 -9.08 11.46 11.88
C ARG A 154 -8.54 10.59 13.01
N HIS A 155 -7.22 10.34 13.06
CA HIS A 155 -6.61 9.62 14.18
C HIS A 155 -6.72 10.39 15.50
N LYS A 156 -6.56 11.73 15.49
CA LYS A 156 -6.77 12.58 16.66
C LYS A 156 -8.22 12.57 17.14
N GLN A 157 -9.19 12.72 16.24
CA GLN A 157 -10.63 12.66 16.56
C GLN A 157 -11.04 11.34 17.21
N LEU A 158 -10.34 10.25 16.89
CA LEU A 158 -10.56 8.92 17.44
C LEU A 158 -9.63 8.61 18.64
N GLU A 159 -8.89 9.61 19.13
CA GLU A 159 -7.92 9.47 20.23
C GLU A 159 -6.86 8.37 20.02
N ASN A 160 -6.56 8.06 18.75
CA ASN A 160 -5.58 7.04 18.38
C ASN A 160 -4.14 7.54 18.46
N VAL A 161 -3.89 8.84 18.47
CA VAL A 161 -2.54 9.45 18.53
C VAL A 161 -2.57 10.70 19.39
N SER A 162 -1.50 10.90 20.19
CA SER A 162 -1.23 12.15 20.89
C SER A 162 -0.47 13.12 19.97
N ASP A 163 -0.35 14.39 20.36
CA ASP A 163 0.34 15.39 19.57
C ASP A 163 1.80 15.06 19.32
N ASP A 164 2.49 14.43 20.27
CA ASP A 164 3.88 13.98 20.16
C ASP A 164 4.04 12.56 19.60
N GLY A 165 2.92 11.85 19.44
CA GLY A 165 2.89 10.42 19.04
C GLY A 165 2.83 10.20 17.52
N TYR A 166 2.84 11.25 16.70
CA TYR A 166 2.82 11.12 15.25
C TYR A 166 3.67 12.18 14.55
N GLY A 167 3.92 11.93 13.27
CA GLY A 167 4.52 12.92 12.37
C GLY A 167 4.03 12.72 10.93
N ILE A 168 4.14 13.74 10.11
CA ILE A 168 3.71 13.71 8.72
C ILE A 168 4.93 13.59 7.82
N GLY A 169 5.07 12.44 7.15
CA GLY A 169 6.17 12.11 6.27
C GLY A 169 5.85 12.22 4.77
N GLY A 170 4.59 12.43 4.40
CA GLY A 170 4.16 12.25 3.01
C GLY A 170 4.02 10.76 2.64
N TYR A 171 4.08 10.44 1.35
CA TYR A 171 3.83 9.10 0.86
C TYR A 171 5.00 8.59 0.01
N ALA A 172 5.98 7.98 0.69
CA ALA A 172 7.27 7.59 0.12
C ALA A 172 7.18 6.60 -1.07
N LYS A 173 6.05 5.89 -1.22
CA LYS A 173 5.80 5.03 -2.37
C LYS A 173 5.84 5.81 -3.69
N PHE A 174 5.38 7.06 -3.73
CA PHE A 174 5.40 7.86 -4.95
C PHE A 174 6.83 8.14 -5.43
N ASP A 175 7.75 8.42 -4.52
CA ASP A 175 9.16 8.68 -4.87
C ASP A 175 9.83 7.45 -5.51
N LEU A 176 9.49 6.25 -5.03
CA LEU A 176 9.98 4.99 -5.61
C LEU A 176 9.35 4.71 -6.96
N VAL A 177 8.02 4.91 -7.05
CA VAL A 177 7.25 4.66 -8.28
C VAL A 177 7.68 5.59 -9.41
N GLU A 178 7.99 6.85 -9.11
CA GLU A 178 8.54 7.79 -10.08
C GLU A 178 9.86 7.27 -10.69
N LYS A 179 10.77 6.76 -9.85
CA LYS A 179 12.02 6.13 -10.31
C LYS A 179 11.77 4.89 -11.17
N LEU A 180 10.79 4.06 -10.81
CA LEU A 180 10.43 2.85 -11.55
C LEU A 180 9.73 3.16 -12.88
N ALA A 181 8.92 4.22 -12.95
CA ALA A 181 8.14 4.58 -14.13
C ALA A 181 8.99 5.18 -15.27
N ALA A 182 10.15 5.76 -14.94
CA ALA A 182 10.99 6.49 -15.89
C ALA A 182 11.43 5.69 -17.15
N SER A 183 11.42 4.36 -17.08
CA SER A 183 11.86 3.46 -18.17
C SER A 183 10.77 2.54 -18.72
N ARG A 184 9.50 2.72 -18.33
CA ARG A 184 8.42 1.79 -18.72
C ARG A 184 7.77 2.20 -20.05
N PRO A 185 7.62 1.27 -21.02
CA PRO A 185 6.80 1.50 -22.19
C PRO A 185 5.31 1.48 -21.84
N PRO A 186 4.44 2.11 -22.65
CA PRO A 186 2.99 1.99 -22.54
C PRO A 186 2.55 0.53 -22.60
N LEU A 187 1.48 0.17 -21.86
CA LEU A 187 0.95 -1.20 -21.84
C LEU A 187 0.16 -1.55 -23.11
N PHE A 188 -0.41 -0.55 -23.75
CA PHE A 188 -1.14 -0.66 -25.03
C PHE A 188 -0.69 0.44 -25.97
N ASP A 189 -0.60 0.09 -27.27
CA ASP A 189 -0.21 1.00 -28.36
C ASP A 189 -1.27 0.95 -29.47
N ASN A 190 -2.53 1.19 -29.13
CA ASN A 190 -3.64 1.13 -30.06
C ASN A 190 -4.55 2.38 -30.04
N GLY A 191 -4.13 3.42 -29.31
CA GLY A 191 -4.82 4.71 -29.24
C GLY A 191 -6.14 4.72 -28.46
N ARG A 192 -6.56 3.59 -27.87
CA ARG A 192 -7.79 3.51 -27.07
C ARG A 192 -7.52 3.95 -25.64
N LYS A 193 -8.52 4.57 -24.99
CA LYS A 193 -8.44 4.84 -23.54
C LYS A 193 -8.36 3.54 -22.75
N THR A 194 -7.53 3.53 -21.76
CA THR A 194 -7.29 2.36 -20.89
C THR A 194 -8.07 2.50 -19.58
N VAL A 195 -8.86 1.50 -19.26
CA VAL A 195 -9.59 1.38 -17.99
C VAL A 195 -8.85 0.40 -17.09
N VAL A 196 -8.53 0.79 -15.85
CA VAL A 196 -8.08 -0.17 -14.82
C VAL A 196 -9.26 -0.58 -13.96
N TYR A 197 -9.59 -1.88 -13.95
CA TYR A 197 -10.58 -2.45 -13.04
C TYR A 197 -9.87 -3.06 -11.82
N ASN A 198 -10.07 -2.41 -10.66
CA ASN A 198 -9.41 -2.75 -9.40
C ASN A 198 -10.43 -3.04 -8.28
N PRO A 199 -11.11 -4.21 -8.30
CA PRO A 199 -12.05 -4.56 -7.25
C PRO A 199 -11.35 -4.95 -5.94
N HIS A 200 -12.04 -4.68 -4.82
CA HIS A 200 -11.61 -5.07 -3.48
C HIS A 200 -11.75 -6.59 -3.26
N PHE A 201 -11.06 -7.14 -2.25
CA PHE A 201 -11.07 -8.59 -1.98
C PHE A 201 -12.16 -9.05 -0.99
N TRP A 202 -12.68 -8.15 -0.13
CA TRP A 202 -13.74 -8.50 0.82
C TRP A 202 -15.10 -8.59 0.11
N PRO A 203 -15.85 -9.73 0.24
CA PRO A 203 -17.13 -9.91 -0.44
C PRO A 203 -18.16 -8.82 -0.14
N SER A 204 -18.17 -8.29 1.10
CA SER A 204 -19.07 -7.21 1.52
C SER A 204 -18.71 -5.82 0.99
N LEU A 205 -17.60 -5.68 0.25
CA LEU A 205 -17.12 -4.42 -0.29
C LEU A 205 -16.81 -4.51 -1.79
N SER A 206 -16.82 -5.73 -2.34
CA SER A 206 -16.27 -6.01 -3.66
C SER A 206 -17.37 -6.17 -4.71
N SER A 207 -17.22 -5.48 -5.82
CA SER A 207 -18.00 -5.70 -7.04
C SER A 207 -17.66 -7.04 -7.70
N TRP A 208 -16.44 -7.55 -7.49
CA TRP A 208 -15.96 -8.79 -8.11
C TRP A 208 -16.87 -9.98 -7.87
N HIS A 209 -17.23 -10.23 -6.62
CA HIS A 209 -18.03 -11.40 -6.24
C HIS A 209 -19.46 -11.40 -6.79
N ARG A 210 -19.93 -10.26 -7.31
CA ARG A 210 -21.30 -10.11 -7.86
C ARG A 210 -21.31 -10.03 -9.37
N ILE A 211 -20.45 -9.19 -9.94
CA ILE A 211 -20.50 -8.86 -11.37
C ILE A 211 -19.11 -8.90 -12.04
N GLY A 212 -18.06 -9.44 -11.38
CA GLY A 212 -16.70 -9.36 -11.87
C GLY A 212 -16.52 -9.94 -13.27
N PHE A 213 -17.05 -11.15 -13.55
CA PHE A 213 -16.99 -11.74 -14.88
C PHE A 213 -17.85 -11.00 -15.88
N ASN A 214 -19.01 -10.45 -15.49
CA ASN A 214 -19.83 -9.63 -16.37
C ASN A 214 -19.08 -8.37 -16.82
N VAL A 215 -18.28 -7.75 -15.91
CA VAL A 215 -17.40 -6.63 -16.27
C VAL A 215 -16.35 -7.08 -17.30
N LEU A 216 -15.69 -8.22 -17.07
CA LEU A 216 -14.69 -8.73 -18.02
C LEU A 216 -15.31 -9.06 -19.38
N ASP A 217 -16.48 -9.70 -19.40
CA ASP A 217 -17.22 -10.04 -20.63
C ASP A 217 -17.65 -8.77 -21.39
N PHE A 218 -18.09 -7.72 -20.66
CA PHE A 218 -18.37 -6.41 -21.26
C PHE A 218 -17.17 -5.85 -22.04
N PHE A 219 -15.96 -5.89 -21.45
CA PHE A 219 -14.76 -5.42 -22.14
C PHE A 219 -14.28 -6.37 -23.23
N ALA A 220 -14.51 -7.67 -23.13
CA ALA A 220 -14.20 -8.64 -24.19
C ALA A 220 -15.05 -8.40 -25.44
N GLU A 221 -16.32 -8.03 -25.25
CA GLU A 221 -17.26 -7.71 -26.34
C GLU A 221 -17.08 -6.29 -26.89
N SER A 222 -16.75 -5.33 -26.02
CA SER A 222 -16.61 -3.92 -26.36
C SER A 222 -15.17 -3.57 -26.65
N ARG A 223 -14.87 -3.19 -27.89
CA ARG A 223 -13.54 -2.73 -28.31
C ARG A 223 -13.33 -1.21 -28.21
N GLU A 224 -14.13 -0.52 -27.43
CA GLU A 224 -14.04 0.94 -27.24
C GLU A 224 -12.90 1.34 -26.32
N TYR A 225 -12.57 0.47 -25.37
CA TYR A 225 -11.56 0.69 -24.35
C TYR A 225 -10.57 -0.48 -24.26
N ASN A 226 -9.36 -0.20 -23.80
CA ASN A 226 -8.50 -1.24 -23.25
C ASN A 226 -8.91 -1.52 -21.80
N LEU A 227 -8.76 -2.76 -21.36
CA LEU A 227 -8.94 -3.16 -19.96
C LEU A 227 -7.64 -3.66 -19.35
N ILE A 228 -7.28 -3.11 -18.20
CA ILE A 228 -6.36 -3.72 -17.24
C ILE A 228 -7.20 -4.26 -16.08
N PHE A 229 -7.31 -5.57 -15.95
CA PHE A 229 -7.88 -6.18 -14.76
C PHE A 229 -6.77 -6.46 -13.76
N ALA A 230 -6.69 -5.63 -12.73
CA ALA A 230 -5.71 -5.71 -11.66
C ALA A 230 -6.40 -5.63 -10.29
N PRO A 231 -7.01 -6.74 -9.83
CA PRO A 231 -7.73 -6.77 -8.56
C PRO A 231 -6.79 -6.66 -7.37
N HIS A 232 -7.36 -6.38 -6.19
CA HIS A 232 -6.58 -6.43 -4.97
C HIS A 232 -5.90 -7.80 -4.79
N LEU A 233 -4.58 -7.84 -4.52
CA LEU A 233 -3.76 -9.06 -4.47
C LEU A 233 -4.39 -10.21 -3.67
N ARG A 234 -5.02 -9.91 -2.54
CA ARG A 234 -5.62 -10.93 -1.65
C ARG A 234 -6.82 -11.65 -2.26
N LEU A 235 -7.35 -11.19 -3.39
CA LEU A 235 -8.49 -11.83 -4.04
C LEU A 235 -8.11 -13.22 -4.59
N PHE A 236 -6.91 -13.34 -5.14
CA PHE A 236 -6.42 -14.57 -5.76
C PHE A 236 -5.23 -15.21 -5.03
N ASP A 237 -4.73 -14.61 -3.93
CA ASP A 237 -3.68 -15.19 -3.09
C ASP A 237 -4.23 -16.31 -2.16
N PRO A 238 -3.58 -17.47 -2.01
CA PRO A 238 -2.44 -17.92 -2.80
C PRO A 238 -2.85 -18.28 -4.25
N PRO A 239 -1.91 -18.14 -5.21
CA PRO A 239 -2.16 -18.49 -6.61
C PRO A 239 -2.46 -19.99 -6.75
N ARG A 240 -3.51 -20.32 -7.49
CA ARG A 240 -3.93 -21.71 -7.75
C ARG A 240 -4.47 -21.83 -9.16
N ALA A 241 -4.16 -22.94 -9.83
CA ALA A 241 -4.58 -23.17 -11.21
C ALA A 241 -6.10 -23.06 -11.38
N GLU A 242 -6.89 -23.63 -10.47
CA GLU A 242 -8.35 -23.58 -10.52
C GLU A 242 -8.93 -22.17 -10.37
N LYS A 243 -8.22 -21.25 -9.68
CA LYS A 243 -8.61 -19.83 -9.61
C LYS A 243 -8.28 -19.08 -10.89
N TYR A 244 -7.29 -19.53 -11.65
CA TYR A 244 -6.77 -18.83 -12.82
C TYR A 244 -7.40 -19.34 -14.12
N ALA A 245 -7.82 -20.60 -14.15
CA ALA A 245 -8.44 -21.23 -15.34
C ALA A 245 -9.62 -20.42 -15.95
N PRO A 246 -10.52 -19.78 -15.18
CA PRO A 246 -11.61 -19.00 -15.76
C PRO A 246 -11.16 -17.79 -16.58
N PHE A 247 -9.91 -17.33 -16.41
CA PHE A 247 -9.38 -16.17 -17.13
C PHE A 247 -8.72 -16.53 -18.47
N GLU A 248 -8.52 -17.83 -18.76
CA GLU A 248 -7.89 -18.28 -20.02
C GLU A 248 -8.67 -17.77 -21.24
N LYS A 249 -10.00 -17.66 -21.16
CA LYS A 249 -10.83 -17.15 -22.24
C LYS A 249 -10.53 -15.71 -22.65
N TYR A 250 -9.88 -14.91 -21.77
CA TYR A 250 -9.55 -13.50 -22.04
C TYR A 250 -8.14 -13.30 -22.59
N ARG A 251 -7.28 -14.32 -22.59
CA ARG A 251 -5.88 -14.20 -23.05
C ARG A 251 -5.71 -13.86 -24.53
N GLY A 252 -6.72 -14.15 -25.34
CA GLY A 252 -6.69 -13.88 -26.78
C GLY A 252 -7.04 -12.44 -27.18
N PHE A 253 -7.44 -11.60 -26.24
CA PHE A 253 -7.83 -10.23 -26.53
C PHE A 253 -6.63 -9.27 -26.38
N ASP A 254 -6.22 -8.64 -27.47
CA ASP A 254 -5.09 -7.70 -27.54
C ASP A 254 -5.30 -6.40 -26.73
N HIS A 255 -6.56 -6.06 -26.44
CA HIS A 255 -6.98 -4.91 -25.65
C HIS A 255 -7.28 -5.24 -24.19
N MET A 256 -7.00 -6.46 -23.73
CA MET A 256 -7.22 -6.89 -22.34
C MET A 256 -5.94 -7.42 -21.72
N LYS A 257 -5.58 -6.87 -20.55
CA LYS A 257 -4.50 -7.36 -19.69
C LYS A 257 -5.08 -7.86 -18.38
N ILE A 258 -4.95 -9.16 -18.13
CA ILE A 258 -5.40 -9.80 -16.88
C ILE A 258 -4.15 -10.02 -16.00
N ASP A 259 -4.11 -9.37 -14.86
CA ASP A 259 -3.04 -9.52 -13.88
C ASP A 259 -3.62 -9.81 -12.49
N LEU A 260 -3.47 -11.04 -12.04
CA LEU A 260 -4.05 -11.53 -10.79
C LEU A 260 -3.12 -11.36 -9.58
N GLY A 261 -2.02 -10.60 -9.71
CA GLY A 261 -1.15 -10.31 -8.57
C GLY A 261 0.35 -10.27 -8.84
N SER A 262 0.80 -9.81 -9.99
CA SER A 262 2.21 -9.51 -10.24
C SER A 262 2.69 -8.26 -9.49
N THR A 263 3.98 -7.95 -9.58
CA THR A 263 4.55 -6.71 -9.04
C THR A 263 3.96 -5.46 -9.67
N ASN A 264 3.55 -5.50 -10.94
CA ASN A 264 2.91 -4.39 -11.64
C ASN A 264 1.56 -3.98 -11.02
N SER A 265 0.87 -4.92 -10.34
CA SER A 265 -0.37 -4.62 -9.60
C SER A 265 -0.16 -3.79 -8.33
N ILE A 266 1.09 -3.71 -7.82
CA ILE A 266 1.39 -3.04 -6.54
C ILE A 266 2.27 -1.80 -6.69
N ASP A 267 3.04 -1.70 -7.77
CA ASP A 267 4.01 -0.63 -8.00
C ASP A 267 3.45 0.54 -8.82
N MET A 268 2.14 0.66 -8.87
CA MET A 268 1.38 1.67 -9.61
C MET A 268 1.53 1.64 -11.14
N THR A 269 2.16 0.62 -11.73
CA THR A 269 2.25 0.49 -13.19
C THR A 269 0.88 0.69 -13.84
N TYR A 270 -0.12 -0.02 -13.35
CA TYR A 270 -1.47 0.02 -13.92
C TYR A 270 -2.24 1.29 -13.60
N THR A 271 -2.12 1.79 -12.38
CA THR A 271 -2.78 3.04 -11.99
C THR A 271 -2.16 4.28 -12.64
N LEU A 272 -0.88 4.24 -13.03
CA LEU A 272 -0.24 5.33 -13.78
C LEU A 272 -0.58 5.30 -15.27
N ASP A 273 -0.68 4.11 -15.87
CA ASP A 273 -0.93 3.93 -17.30
C ASP A 273 -2.40 4.10 -17.69
N ALA A 274 -3.33 3.80 -16.79
CA ALA A 274 -4.75 3.87 -17.07
C ALA A 274 -5.27 5.31 -17.19
N ASP A 275 -6.21 5.54 -18.12
CA ASP A 275 -6.92 6.80 -18.31
C ASP A 275 -8.15 6.92 -17.40
N ILE A 276 -8.78 5.77 -17.06
CA ILE A 276 -10.03 5.72 -16.30
C ILE A 276 -9.89 4.69 -15.18
N TYR A 277 -10.29 5.05 -13.97
CA TYR A 277 -10.43 4.11 -12.86
C TYR A 277 -11.82 3.48 -12.86
N LEU A 278 -11.89 2.17 -12.70
CA LEU A 278 -13.11 1.42 -12.42
C LEU A 278 -12.88 0.58 -11.16
N GLY A 279 -13.74 0.70 -10.18
CA GLY A 279 -13.57 -0.07 -8.93
C GLY A 279 -14.72 0.11 -7.96
N ASP A 280 -14.45 -0.29 -6.72
CA ASP A 280 -15.42 -0.21 -5.62
C ASP A 280 -14.83 0.57 -4.43
N VAL A 281 -14.29 -0.08 -3.39
CA VAL A 281 -13.77 0.57 -2.17
C VAL A 281 -12.28 0.29 -1.93
N SER A 282 -11.50 0.20 -2.99
CA SER A 282 -10.04 0.02 -2.91
C SER A 282 -9.33 1.34 -2.56
N SER A 283 -8.31 1.29 -1.70
CA SER A 283 -7.46 2.45 -1.41
C SER A 283 -6.59 2.89 -2.59
N GLN A 284 -6.47 2.08 -3.65
CA GLN A 284 -5.71 2.42 -4.85
C GLN A 284 -6.32 3.61 -5.61
N ILE A 285 -7.60 3.94 -5.40
CA ILE A 285 -8.19 5.17 -5.94
C ILE A 285 -7.42 6.42 -5.47
N ALA A 286 -6.99 6.44 -4.21
CA ALA A 286 -6.22 7.57 -3.70
C ALA A 286 -4.85 7.71 -4.42
N GLU A 287 -4.21 6.58 -4.74
CA GLU A 287 -2.98 6.57 -5.56
C GLU A 287 -3.24 6.96 -7.02
N PHE A 288 -4.37 6.53 -7.59
CA PHE A 288 -4.78 6.90 -8.94
C PHE A 288 -4.97 8.42 -9.11
N MET A 289 -5.42 9.10 -8.03
CA MET A 289 -5.60 10.57 -8.01
C MET A 289 -4.29 11.37 -8.00
N LEU A 290 -3.10 10.74 -8.02
CA LEU A 290 -1.83 11.42 -8.27
C LEU A 290 -1.89 12.30 -9.54
N ARG A 291 -2.65 11.85 -10.52
CA ARG A 291 -3.07 12.64 -11.68
C ARG A 291 -4.59 12.60 -11.75
N PRO A 292 -5.31 13.73 -11.61
CA PRO A 292 -6.76 13.76 -11.74
C PRO A 292 -7.22 13.19 -13.08
N ARG A 293 -8.11 12.21 -13.04
CA ARG A 293 -8.62 11.49 -14.22
C ARG A 293 -10.02 10.93 -13.94
N PRO A 294 -10.79 10.60 -14.98
CA PRO A 294 -12.11 10.00 -14.83
C PRO A 294 -12.12 8.78 -13.92
N ALA A 295 -13.13 8.66 -13.07
CA ALA A 295 -13.34 7.50 -12.20
C ALA A 295 -14.80 7.05 -12.23
N VAL A 296 -15.01 5.73 -12.19
CA VAL A 296 -16.31 5.08 -12.10
C VAL A 296 -16.30 4.12 -10.91
N PHE A 297 -17.33 4.21 -10.07
CA PHE A 297 -17.51 3.36 -8.90
C PHE A 297 -18.72 2.45 -9.04
N LEU A 298 -18.52 1.16 -8.72
CA LEU A 298 -19.54 0.12 -8.83
C LEU A 298 -20.24 -0.08 -7.47
N ASN A 299 -21.46 0.44 -7.34
CA ASN A 299 -22.30 0.29 -6.16
C ASN A 299 -23.16 -0.97 -6.23
N THR A 300 -22.57 -2.14 -6.40
CA THR A 300 -23.30 -3.42 -6.53
C THR A 300 -24.00 -3.86 -5.25
N LEU A 301 -23.80 -3.16 -4.15
CA LEU A 301 -24.40 -3.43 -2.85
C LEU A 301 -25.54 -2.45 -2.53
N HIS A 302 -25.80 -1.48 -3.42
CA HIS A 302 -26.80 -0.42 -3.26
C HIS A 302 -26.70 0.30 -1.91
N VAL A 303 -25.45 0.57 -1.47
CA VAL A 303 -25.21 1.31 -0.22
C VAL A 303 -25.58 2.79 -0.39
N ASP A 304 -26.14 3.37 0.64
CA ASP A 304 -26.25 4.83 0.73
C ASP A 304 -24.90 5.40 1.14
N TRP A 305 -24.15 5.89 0.15
CA TRP A 305 -22.76 6.26 0.29
C TRP A 305 -22.50 7.76 0.49
N ARG A 306 -23.51 8.61 0.25
CA ARG A 306 -23.32 10.06 0.09
C ARG A 306 -22.80 10.72 1.36
N ASP A 307 -23.32 10.31 2.52
CA ASP A 307 -22.96 10.86 3.83
C ASP A 307 -22.06 9.90 4.65
N ASP A 308 -21.67 8.74 4.06
CA ASP A 308 -20.78 7.78 4.74
C ASP A 308 -19.29 8.15 4.50
N PRO A 309 -18.54 8.51 5.56
CA PRO A 309 -17.13 8.87 5.45
C PRO A 309 -16.25 7.74 4.90
N ASN A 310 -16.72 6.47 4.92
CA ASN A 310 -15.99 5.34 4.37
C ASN A 310 -16.06 5.28 2.82
N TYR A 311 -17.00 6.02 2.21
CA TYR A 311 -17.19 6.11 0.77
C TYR A 311 -16.90 7.50 0.21
N ARG A 312 -16.25 8.38 0.97
CA ARG A 312 -15.98 9.78 0.56
C ARG A 312 -15.35 9.88 -0.84
N PHE A 313 -14.47 8.96 -1.20
CA PHE A 313 -13.84 8.95 -2.52
C PHE A 313 -14.81 8.63 -3.69
N TRP A 314 -16.01 8.11 -3.45
CA TRP A 314 -17.04 7.95 -4.50
C TRP A 314 -17.58 9.31 -4.99
N GLN A 315 -17.38 10.37 -4.23
CA GLN A 315 -17.68 11.73 -4.67
C GLN A 315 -16.69 12.28 -5.72
N LEU A 316 -15.63 11.52 -6.02
CA LEU A 316 -14.58 11.90 -6.98
C LEU A 316 -14.87 11.43 -8.41
N GLY A 317 -16.01 10.82 -8.67
CA GLY A 317 -16.37 10.32 -9.99
C GLY A 317 -17.83 9.87 -10.09
N VAL A 318 -18.13 9.12 -11.13
CA VAL A 318 -19.47 8.62 -11.45
C VAL A 318 -19.73 7.31 -10.70
N VAL A 319 -20.93 7.16 -10.13
CA VAL A 319 -21.36 5.92 -9.46
C VAL A 319 -22.41 5.22 -10.32
N THR A 320 -22.28 3.90 -10.50
CA THR A 320 -23.25 3.05 -11.23
C THR A 320 -23.49 1.74 -10.47
N ASP A 321 -24.68 1.16 -10.62
CA ASP A 321 -25.08 0.01 -9.81
C ASP A 321 -24.69 -1.35 -10.44
N GLY A 322 -24.40 -1.38 -11.74
CA GLY A 322 -24.12 -2.64 -12.43
C GLY A 322 -23.51 -2.46 -13.82
N VAL A 323 -23.40 -3.58 -14.54
CA VAL A 323 -22.79 -3.63 -15.88
C VAL A 323 -23.68 -2.99 -16.94
N GLU A 324 -25.01 -3.06 -16.77
CA GLU A 324 -25.99 -2.48 -17.72
C GLU A 324 -25.77 -0.97 -17.91
N GLY A 325 -25.38 -0.27 -16.83
CA GLY A 325 -25.06 1.16 -16.86
C GLY A 325 -23.61 1.49 -17.21
N LEU A 326 -22.71 0.48 -17.32
CA LEU A 326 -21.27 0.69 -17.35
C LEU A 326 -20.80 1.50 -18.56
N ARG A 327 -21.31 1.18 -19.78
CA ARG A 327 -20.96 1.94 -21.00
C ARG A 327 -21.30 3.42 -20.84
N LYS A 328 -22.50 3.72 -20.36
CA LYS A 328 -22.94 5.09 -20.11
C LYS A 328 -22.09 5.75 -19.02
N ALA A 329 -21.82 5.04 -17.93
CA ALA A 329 -21.02 5.57 -16.81
C ALA A 329 -19.58 5.91 -17.24
N LEU A 330 -18.93 5.09 -18.07
CA LEU A 330 -17.61 5.37 -18.63
C LEU A 330 -17.61 6.62 -19.52
N ALA A 331 -18.59 6.73 -20.43
CA ALA A 331 -18.72 7.91 -21.29
C ALA A 331 -18.97 9.19 -20.48
N VAL A 332 -19.94 9.15 -19.55
CA VAL A 332 -20.26 10.28 -18.66
C VAL A 332 -19.06 10.65 -17.80
N ALA A 333 -18.30 9.68 -17.26
CA ALA A 333 -17.12 9.96 -16.45
C ALA A 333 -16.06 10.74 -17.23
N VAL A 334 -15.86 10.44 -18.51
CA VAL A 334 -14.93 11.18 -19.39
C VAL A 334 -15.47 12.58 -19.68
N GLU A 335 -16.74 12.70 -20.04
CA GLU A 335 -17.38 13.98 -20.39
C GLU A 335 -17.43 14.95 -19.20
N THR A 336 -17.79 14.43 -18.02
CA THR A 336 -18.00 15.25 -16.81
C THR A 336 -16.76 15.40 -15.94
N HIS A 337 -15.63 14.80 -16.28
CA HIS A 337 -14.40 14.84 -15.49
C HIS A 337 -13.99 16.26 -15.06
N PRO A 338 -14.07 17.31 -15.89
CA PRO A 338 -13.70 18.67 -15.47
C PRO A 338 -14.42 19.14 -14.20
N ALA A 339 -15.66 18.66 -13.96
CA ALA A 339 -16.40 19.00 -12.74
C ALA A 339 -15.89 18.28 -11.47
N PHE A 340 -15.11 17.22 -11.64
CA PHE A 340 -14.52 16.47 -10.52
C PHE A 340 -13.06 16.86 -10.24
N GLU A 341 -12.37 17.48 -11.19
CA GLU A 341 -10.92 17.67 -11.14
C GLU A 341 -10.47 18.44 -9.89
N GLU A 342 -11.12 19.53 -9.53
CA GLU A 342 -10.80 20.31 -8.34
C GLU A 342 -10.98 19.47 -7.05
N LYS A 343 -12.08 18.71 -6.95
CA LYS A 343 -12.33 17.82 -5.80
C LYS A 343 -11.28 16.71 -5.72
N GLN A 344 -10.85 16.16 -6.86
CA GLN A 344 -9.82 15.14 -6.92
C GLN A 344 -8.47 15.69 -6.45
N ARG A 345 -8.08 16.89 -6.89
CA ARG A 345 -6.86 17.57 -6.42
C ARG A 345 -6.90 17.83 -4.93
N ALA A 346 -7.99 18.43 -4.43
CA ALA A 346 -8.14 18.71 -3.01
C ALA A 346 -8.08 17.43 -2.15
N TYR A 347 -8.77 16.36 -2.59
CA TYR A 347 -8.73 15.07 -1.92
C TYR A 347 -7.31 14.50 -1.86
N PHE A 348 -6.57 14.59 -2.97
CA PHE A 348 -5.20 14.09 -3.07
C PHE A 348 -4.24 14.88 -2.17
N GLU A 349 -4.28 16.20 -2.23
CA GLU A 349 -3.44 17.09 -1.43
C GLU A 349 -3.68 16.90 0.07
N GLU A 350 -4.94 16.85 0.49
CA GLU A 350 -5.32 16.59 1.88
C GLU A 350 -4.84 15.20 2.37
N THR A 351 -4.86 14.21 1.47
CA THR A 351 -4.48 12.82 1.80
C THR A 351 -2.99 12.64 1.95
N TYR A 352 -2.18 13.21 1.05
CA TYR A 352 -0.76 12.89 0.93
C TYR A 352 0.19 14.01 1.29
N GLN A 353 -0.29 15.24 1.38
CA GLN A 353 0.49 16.43 1.72
C GLN A 353 1.85 16.45 1.03
N LEU A 354 1.84 16.23 -0.30
CA LEU A 354 3.05 16.34 -1.08
C LEU A 354 3.53 17.79 -1.11
N ARG A 355 4.84 17.98 -1.11
CA ARG A 355 5.47 19.29 -1.19
C ARG A 355 6.26 19.38 -2.48
N PRO A 356 6.02 20.37 -3.33
CA PRO A 356 6.79 20.55 -4.57
C PRO A 356 8.30 20.61 -4.27
N GLY A 357 9.08 19.77 -4.95
CA GLY A 357 10.53 19.70 -4.78
C GLY A 357 11.03 19.02 -3.50
N GLU A 358 10.14 18.55 -2.61
CA GLU A 358 10.50 17.81 -1.40
C GLU A 358 9.98 16.37 -1.47
N PRO A 359 10.79 15.36 -1.82
CA PRO A 359 10.40 13.97 -1.81
C PRO A 359 9.91 13.50 -0.43
N SER A 360 8.96 12.59 -0.41
CA SER A 360 8.36 12.08 0.83
C SER A 360 9.28 11.14 1.61
N ALA A 361 10.10 10.34 0.92
CA ALA A 361 10.95 9.36 1.59
C ALA A 361 12.03 10.01 2.47
N PRO A 362 12.78 11.03 2.03
CA PRO A 362 13.71 11.76 2.89
C PRO A 362 13.01 12.43 4.08
N ARG A 363 11.84 13.02 3.86
CA ARG A 363 11.04 13.66 4.92
C ARG A 363 10.58 12.64 5.96
N GLY A 364 10.04 11.49 5.52
CA GLY A 364 9.65 10.40 6.41
C GLY A 364 10.83 9.83 7.19
N ALA A 365 11.99 9.68 6.55
CA ALA A 365 13.23 9.26 7.20
C ALA A 365 13.69 10.25 8.30
N ALA A 366 13.68 11.54 8.00
CA ALA A 366 14.04 12.59 8.96
C ALA A 366 13.10 12.59 10.17
N VAL A 367 11.78 12.52 9.94
CA VAL A 367 10.76 12.49 11.01
C VAL A 367 10.98 11.30 11.96
N ILE A 368 11.22 10.11 11.44
CA ILE A 368 11.48 8.92 12.26
C ILE A 368 12.83 9.04 12.99
N ALA A 369 13.88 9.49 12.31
CA ALA A 369 15.21 9.66 12.90
C ALA A 369 15.19 10.67 14.07
N ASP A 370 14.52 11.80 13.87
CA ASP A 370 14.39 12.84 14.91
C ASP A 370 13.57 12.36 16.11
N TYR A 371 12.50 11.59 15.86
CA TYR A 371 11.77 10.95 16.95
C TYR A 371 12.68 10.03 17.78
N LEU A 372 13.42 9.13 17.13
CA LEU A 372 14.30 8.19 17.83
C LEU A 372 15.43 8.88 18.58
N ARG A 373 16.04 9.93 18.02
CA ARG A 373 17.08 10.73 18.69
C ARG A 373 16.56 11.43 19.94
N ARG A 374 15.32 11.94 19.92
CA ARG A 374 14.68 12.54 21.10
C ARG A 374 14.45 11.51 22.19
N GLN A 375 14.05 10.28 21.85
CA GLN A 375 13.85 9.21 22.82
C GLN A 375 15.16 8.75 23.48
N GLY A 376 16.25 8.67 22.72
CA GLY A 376 17.59 8.35 23.26
C GLY A 376 18.12 9.39 24.26
N LYS A 377 17.83 10.68 24.08
CA LYS A 377 18.18 11.74 24.99
C LYS A 377 17.38 11.75 26.29
N ASN A 378 16.15 11.20 26.26
CA ASN A 378 15.23 11.15 27.39
C ASN A 378 15.34 9.83 28.21
N ALA A 379 16.16 8.87 27.74
CA ALA A 379 16.43 7.69 28.54
C ALA A 379 17.16 8.13 29.81
N PRO A 380 16.68 7.79 31.06
CA PRO A 380 17.43 8.08 32.27
C PRO A 380 18.81 7.45 32.11
N ALA A 381 19.86 8.24 32.40
CA ALA A 381 21.24 7.76 32.40
C ALA A 381 21.26 6.47 33.24
N ALA A 382 21.63 5.35 32.60
CA ALA A 382 21.76 4.09 33.30
C ALA A 382 22.67 4.35 34.47
N SER A 383 22.11 4.35 35.70
CA SER A 383 22.91 4.49 36.91
C SER A 383 23.95 3.38 36.89
N ALA A 384 25.21 3.77 36.71
CA ALA A 384 26.33 2.87 36.84
C ALA A 384 26.23 2.22 38.22
N ARG A 385 25.96 0.94 38.25
CA ARG A 385 26.19 0.06 39.39
C ARG A 385 27.10 -1.07 38.94
#